data_9c9134c251a0d5a7e8357149fbf050a9
#
_entry.id   9c9134c251a0d5a7e8357149fbf050a9
#
_cell.length_a   1.000
_cell.length_b   1.000
_cell.length_c   1.000
_cell.angle_alpha   90.00
_cell.angle_beta   90.00
_cell.angle_gamma   90.00
#
_symmetry.space_group_name_H-M   'P 1'
#
loop_
_entity.id
_entity.type
_entity.pdbx_description
1 polymer ?
#
loop_
_entity_poly.entity_id
_entity_poly.type
_entity_poly.pdbx_seq_one_letter_code
_entity_poly.pdbx_strand_id
1 'polypeptide(L)'
;MKEKIQELFEYRKIPYLLSFVKKKERKWLVKNLIQLQKDIYELDSYLETKWNLKTKKLDKYWSKINRTLSKLGYSPEESYKLTSHVRKYQLHETQLRERKMPSRLSKEYYYYYKSCDVRLTRAIISDYTDNGKYSCDITDWRFFDLISEINDDIEDIFEDQVTINGNLFNILIHEVGLEEASKQIYTVLNEFYDASNDRYRMTKNGDKLNIMKWTSEYYFDTVELLRKNSKAIRNKPFDDKAGLYHYLSSD
;
A
#
# COMPACT_ATOMS: atom_id res chain seq x y z
N MET A 1 -7.83 15.37 4.34
CA MET A 1 -7.63 14.52 3.15
C MET A 1 -6.50 15.00 2.24
N LYS A 2 -6.47 16.24 1.74
CA LYS A 2 -5.35 16.71 0.88
C LYS A 2 -4.00 16.66 1.59
N GLU A 3 -3.93 17.08 2.84
CA GLU A 3 -2.73 16.99 3.68
C GLU A 3 -2.30 15.54 3.88
N LYS A 4 -3.21 14.63 4.25
CA LYS A 4 -2.93 13.19 4.38
C LYS A 4 -2.34 12.59 3.08
N ILE A 5 -2.84 13.01 1.90
CA ILE A 5 -2.29 12.54 0.61
C ILE A 5 -0.88 13.13 0.36
N GLN A 6 -0.62 14.37 0.76
CA GLN A 6 0.70 14.96 0.65
C GLN A 6 1.71 14.26 1.57
N GLU A 7 1.32 13.97 2.81
CA GLU A 7 2.10 13.17 3.76
C GLU A 7 2.41 11.77 3.20
N LEU A 8 1.40 11.06 2.65
CA LEU A 8 1.62 9.80 1.96
C LEU A 8 2.63 9.94 0.81
N PHE A 9 2.53 10.98 -0.01
CA PHE A 9 3.44 11.18 -1.12
C PHE A 9 4.88 11.42 -0.63
N GLU A 10 5.08 12.20 0.43
CA GLU A 10 6.40 12.38 1.07
C GLU A 10 6.92 11.06 1.63
N TYR A 11 6.08 10.35 2.37
CA TYR A 11 6.38 9.04 2.92
C TYR A 11 6.81 8.07 1.83
N ARG A 12 6.09 7.98 0.71
CA ARG A 12 6.37 7.10 -0.43
C ARG A 12 7.41 7.65 -1.42
N LYS A 13 8.11 8.75 -1.08
CA LYS A 13 9.16 9.39 -1.90
C LYS A 13 8.68 9.81 -3.30
N ILE A 14 7.40 10.10 -3.46
CA ILE A 14 6.81 10.57 -4.73
C ILE A 14 7.43 11.91 -5.19
N PRO A 15 7.73 12.92 -4.32
CA PRO A 15 8.41 14.14 -4.74
C PRO A 15 9.77 13.91 -5.40
N TYR A 16 10.52 12.89 -4.96
CA TYR A 16 11.77 12.52 -5.61
C TYR A 16 11.54 12.12 -7.08
N LEU A 17 10.57 11.25 -7.36
CA LEU A 17 10.23 10.85 -8.73
C LEU A 17 9.73 12.04 -9.56
N LEU A 18 8.91 12.91 -8.97
CA LEU A 18 8.42 14.12 -9.64
C LEU A 18 9.55 15.10 -10.00
N SER A 19 10.71 15.01 -9.35
CA SER A 19 11.87 15.85 -9.70
C SER A 19 12.39 15.59 -11.11
N PHE A 20 12.16 14.39 -11.66
CA PHE A 20 12.55 13.98 -13.01
C PHE A 20 11.50 14.32 -14.09
N VAL A 21 10.31 14.76 -13.69
CA VAL A 21 9.26 15.22 -14.61
C VAL A 21 9.55 16.66 -15.07
N LYS A 22 9.26 16.97 -16.34
CA LYS A 22 9.42 18.31 -16.90
C LYS A 22 8.68 19.36 -16.06
N LYS A 23 9.38 20.45 -15.68
CA LYS A 23 8.86 21.48 -14.77
C LYS A 23 7.47 22.02 -15.17
N LYS A 24 7.22 22.19 -16.49
CA LYS A 24 5.94 22.68 -17.03
C LYS A 24 4.77 21.72 -16.80
N GLU A 25 5.01 20.42 -16.70
CA GLU A 25 3.99 19.37 -16.56
C GLU A 25 3.76 19.00 -15.09
N ARG A 26 4.79 19.19 -14.23
CA ARG A 26 4.81 18.73 -12.84
C ARG A 26 3.60 19.22 -12.02
N LYS A 27 3.27 20.51 -12.06
CA LYS A 27 2.15 21.07 -11.28
C LYS A 27 0.80 20.44 -11.67
N TRP A 28 0.59 20.27 -12.96
CA TRP A 28 -0.62 19.65 -13.49
C TRP A 28 -0.68 18.15 -13.13
N LEU A 29 0.44 17.43 -13.27
CA LEU A 29 0.53 16.01 -12.91
C LEU A 29 0.24 15.81 -11.42
N VAL A 30 0.91 16.53 -10.53
CA VAL A 30 0.69 16.46 -9.07
C VAL A 30 -0.79 16.68 -8.73
N LYS A 31 -1.45 17.68 -9.33
CA LYS A 31 -2.88 17.92 -9.10
C LYS A 31 -3.75 16.70 -9.44
N ASN A 32 -3.46 16.03 -10.57
CA ASN A 32 -4.22 14.87 -11.00
C ASN A 32 -3.87 13.61 -10.19
N LEU A 33 -2.61 13.43 -9.76
CA LEU A 33 -2.22 12.34 -8.86
C LEU A 33 -2.88 12.47 -7.48
N ILE A 34 -2.96 13.67 -6.92
CA ILE A 34 -3.71 13.93 -5.67
C ILE A 34 -5.19 13.59 -5.86
N GLN A 35 -5.79 13.94 -7.00
CA GLN A 35 -7.19 13.58 -7.27
C GLN A 35 -7.36 12.07 -7.43
N LEU A 36 -6.45 11.40 -8.12
CA LEU A 36 -6.47 9.93 -8.28
C LEU A 36 -6.39 9.23 -6.92
N GLN A 37 -5.44 9.62 -6.07
CA GLN A 37 -5.30 9.06 -4.73
C GLN A 37 -6.55 9.31 -3.87
N LYS A 38 -7.15 10.48 -3.99
CA LYS A 38 -8.44 10.77 -3.33
C LYS A 38 -9.54 9.83 -3.81
N ASP A 39 -9.63 9.59 -5.13
CA ASP A 39 -10.66 8.70 -5.71
C ASP A 39 -10.46 7.25 -5.25
N ILE A 40 -9.20 6.80 -5.08
CA ILE A 40 -8.84 5.49 -4.51
C ILE A 40 -9.23 5.42 -3.03
N TYR A 41 -8.88 6.40 -2.22
CA TYR A 41 -9.24 6.45 -0.80
C TYR A 41 -10.76 6.44 -0.56
N GLU A 42 -11.55 7.04 -1.46
CA GLU A 42 -13.02 6.96 -1.38
C GLU A 42 -13.52 5.53 -1.66
N LEU A 43 -12.86 4.78 -2.53
CA LEU A 43 -13.15 3.36 -2.77
C LEU A 43 -12.77 2.52 -1.54
N ASP A 44 -11.56 2.69 -1.01
CA ASP A 44 -11.06 1.97 0.16
C ASP A 44 -11.95 2.21 1.38
N SER A 45 -12.27 3.46 1.67
CA SER A 45 -13.17 3.80 2.77
C SER A 45 -14.56 3.15 2.63
N TYR A 46 -15.06 2.97 1.40
CA TYR A 46 -16.30 2.22 1.18
C TYR A 46 -16.14 0.73 1.46
N LEU A 47 -15.00 0.14 1.06
CA LEU A 47 -14.68 -1.26 1.34
C LEU A 47 -14.55 -1.50 2.84
N GLU A 48 -13.85 -0.65 3.55
CA GLU A 48 -13.54 -0.79 4.98
C GLU A 48 -14.71 -0.52 5.93
N THR A 49 -15.70 0.26 5.46
CA THR A 49 -16.82 0.67 6.32
C THR A 49 -18.14 -0.05 6.04
N LYS A 50 -18.22 -0.83 4.96
CA LYS A 50 -19.48 -1.49 4.55
C LYS A 50 -19.29 -3.00 4.39
N TRP A 51 -19.99 -3.78 5.23
CA TRP A 51 -20.02 -5.23 5.05
C TRP A 51 -20.71 -5.62 3.74
N ASN A 52 -21.91 -5.10 3.50
CA ASN A 52 -22.68 -5.37 2.28
C ASN A 52 -22.30 -4.38 1.17
N LEU A 53 -21.53 -4.84 0.20
CA LEU A 53 -21.07 -4.04 -0.93
C LEU A 53 -22.13 -4.01 -2.06
N LYS A 54 -22.45 -2.79 -2.53
CA LYS A 54 -23.39 -2.59 -3.65
C LYS A 54 -22.62 -2.34 -4.94
N THR A 55 -22.82 -3.17 -5.96
CA THR A 55 -22.17 -3.04 -7.28
C THR A 55 -22.27 -1.63 -7.85
N LYS A 56 -23.46 -1.02 -7.86
CA LYS A 56 -23.66 0.37 -8.33
C LYS A 56 -22.77 1.40 -7.61
N LYS A 57 -22.44 1.17 -6.35
CA LYS A 57 -21.51 2.04 -5.59
C LYS A 57 -20.07 1.83 -6.02
N LEU A 58 -19.65 0.58 -6.18
CA LEU A 58 -18.32 0.24 -6.70
C LEU A 58 -18.11 0.83 -8.10
N ASP A 59 -19.09 0.67 -9.01
CA ASP A 59 -19.04 1.24 -10.35
C ASP A 59 -18.89 2.76 -10.34
N LYS A 60 -19.54 3.45 -9.38
CA LYS A 60 -19.40 4.89 -9.22
C LYS A 60 -17.98 5.29 -8.83
N TYR A 61 -17.32 4.57 -7.91
CA TYR A 61 -15.94 4.86 -7.53
C TYR A 61 -14.98 4.58 -8.68
N TRP A 62 -15.15 3.45 -9.37
CA TRP A 62 -14.36 3.13 -10.57
C TRP A 62 -14.55 4.16 -11.68
N SER A 63 -15.74 4.69 -11.86
CA SER A 63 -16.00 5.79 -12.83
C SER A 63 -15.22 7.05 -12.48
N LYS A 64 -15.00 7.37 -11.20
CA LYS A 64 -14.17 8.52 -10.78
C LYS A 64 -12.70 8.28 -11.10
N ILE A 65 -12.17 7.11 -10.72
CA ILE A 65 -10.78 6.71 -10.99
C ILE A 65 -10.51 6.77 -12.51
N ASN A 66 -11.36 6.15 -13.33
CA ASN A 66 -11.21 6.14 -14.78
C ASN A 66 -11.30 7.54 -15.39
N ARG A 67 -12.15 8.42 -14.86
CA ARG A 67 -12.24 9.83 -15.29
C ARG A 67 -10.93 10.59 -15.02
N THR A 68 -10.31 10.34 -13.87
CA THR A 68 -9.03 10.97 -13.53
C THR A 68 -7.91 10.45 -14.42
N LEU A 69 -7.87 9.14 -14.71
CA LEU A 69 -6.93 8.54 -15.67
C LEU A 69 -7.12 9.08 -17.10
N SER A 70 -8.37 9.23 -17.53
CA SER A 70 -8.66 9.86 -18.84
C SER A 70 -8.15 11.31 -18.92
N LYS A 71 -8.23 12.09 -17.83
CA LYS A 71 -7.62 13.44 -17.78
C LYS A 71 -6.09 13.39 -17.87
N LEU A 72 -5.47 12.31 -17.39
CA LEU A 72 -4.05 12.03 -17.54
C LEU A 72 -3.68 11.49 -18.92
N GLY A 73 -4.63 11.40 -19.87
CA GLY A 73 -4.40 11.02 -21.25
C GLY A 73 -4.52 9.53 -21.55
N TYR A 74 -4.87 8.70 -20.57
CA TYR A 74 -5.02 7.26 -20.78
C TYR A 74 -6.36 6.90 -21.41
N SER A 75 -6.31 6.05 -22.43
CA SER A 75 -7.49 5.41 -23.01
C SER A 75 -8.18 4.47 -22.00
N PRO A 76 -9.42 4.04 -22.24
CA PRO A 76 -10.11 3.06 -21.39
C PRO A 76 -9.33 1.75 -21.23
N GLU A 77 -8.68 1.27 -22.30
CA GLU A 77 -7.90 0.03 -22.28
C GLU A 77 -6.62 0.18 -21.44
N GLU A 78 -5.87 1.28 -21.63
CA GLU A 78 -4.70 1.59 -20.83
C GLU A 78 -5.05 1.79 -19.36
N SER A 79 -6.13 2.50 -19.06
CA SER A 79 -6.65 2.68 -17.70
C SER A 79 -6.98 1.34 -17.03
N TYR A 80 -7.59 0.40 -17.76
CA TYR A 80 -7.89 -0.93 -17.25
C TYR A 80 -6.61 -1.72 -16.94
N LYS A 81 -5.60 -1.68 -17.81
CA LYS A 81 -4.28 -2.32 -17.60
C LYS A 81 -3.56 -1.71 -16.39
N LEU A 82 -3.48 -0.38 -16.32
CA LEU A 82 -2.84 0.34 -15.21
C LEU A 82 -3.49 0.02 -13.86
N THR A 83 -4.82 -0.08 -13.80
CA THR A 83 -5.55 -0.33 -12.55
C THR A 83 -5.73 -1.81 -12.22
N SER A 84 -5.13 -2.73 -12.98
CA SER A 84 -5.30 -4.17 -12.77
C SER A 84 -4.93 -4.63 -11.36
N HIS A 85 -3.88 -4.06 -10.77
CA HIS A 85 -3.46 -4.38 -9.40
C HIS A 85 -4.41 -3.79 -8.35
N VAL A 86 -4.93 -2.58 -8.55
CA VAL A 86 -5.94 -1.98 -7.67
C VAL A 86 -7.22 -2.83 -7.68
N ARG A 87 -7.64 -3.32 -8.85
CA ARG A 87 -8.78 -4.24 -8.97
C ARG A 87 -8.54 -5.56 -8.27
N LYS A 88 -7.31 -6.07 -8.36
CA LYS A 88 -6.93 -7.32 -7.68
C LYS A 88 -6.93 -7.14 -6.16
N TYR A 89 -6.41 -6.02 -5.66
CA TYR A 89 -6.45 -5.71 -4.24
C TYR A 89 -7.90 -5.54 -3.74
N GLN A 90 -8.74 -4.79 -4.46
CA GLN A 90 -10.17 -4.70 -4.15
C GLN A 90 -10.83 -6.10 -4.07
N LEU A 91 -10.44 -7.03 -4.94
CA LEU A 91 -10.97 -8.41 -4.87
C LEU A 91 -10.54 -9.09 -3.55
N HIS A 92 -9.29 -8.92 -3.11
CA HIS A 92 -8.85 -9.45 -1.82
C HIS A 92 -9.65 -8.86 -0.66
N GLU A 93 -9.83 -7.55 -0.63
CA GLU A 93 -10.67 -6.87 0.37
C GLU A 93 -12.14 -7.37 0.37
N THR A 94 -12.69 -7.60 -0.81
CA THR A 94 -14.04 -8.16 -0.95
C THR A 94 -14.11 -9.61 -0.42
N GLN A 95 -13.08 -10.39 -0.67
CA GLN A 95 -12.98 -11.82 -0.29
C GLN A 95 -12.84 -12.04 1.23
N LEU A 96 -12.46 -11.03 2.01
CA LEU A 96 -12.49 -11.10 3.48
C LEU A 96 -13.87 -11.50 4.00
N ARG A 97 -14.94 -11.00 3.36
CA ARG A 97 -16.34 -11.30 3.67
C ARG A 97 -16.73 -12.75 3.39
N GLU A 98 -15.93 -13.43 2.58
CA GLU A 98 -16.04 -14.86 2.25
C GLU A 98 -15.08 -15.72 3.10
N ARG A 99 -14.49 -15.15 4.15
CA ARG A 99 -13.47 -15.80 5.01
C ARG A 99 -12.21 -16.25 4.26
N LYS A 100 -11.89 -15.63 3.11
CA LYS A 100 -10.65 -15.86 2.37
C LYS A 100 -9.57 -14.90 2.90
N MET A 101 -8.88 -15.34 3.96
CA MET A 101 -7.94 -14.49 4.68
C MET A 101 -6.61 -14.32 3.94
N PRO A 102 -6.01 -13.10 3.95
CA PRO A 102 -4.69 -12.83 3.39
C PRO A 102 -3.56 -13.66 4.01
N SER A 103 -3.69 -14.08 5.25
CA SER A 103 -2.75 -14.95 5.95
C SER A 103 -2.46 -16.28 5.23
N ARG A 104 -3.38 -16.72 4.38
CA ARG A 104 -3.23 -17.93 3.53
C ARG A 104 -2.45 -17.69 2.23
N LEU A 105 -2.16 -16.43 1.91
CA LEU A 105 -1.35 -16.05 0.75
C LEU A 105 0.12 -15.96 1.15
N SER A 106 1.04 -16.01 0.17
CA SER A 106 2.40 -15.57 0.49
C SER A 106 2.39 -14.10 0.88
N LYS A 107 3.15 -13.74 1.89
CA LYS A 107 3.17 -12.38 2.43
C LYS A 107 3.69 -11.38 1.38
N GLU A 108 4.67 -11.80 0.59
CA GLU A 108 5.18 -11.00 -0.52
C GLU A 108 4.09 -10.72 -1.57
N TYR A 109 3.32 -11.74 -1.95
CA TYR A 109 2.20 -11.59 -2.88
C TYR A 109 1.15 -10.62 -2.32
N TYR A 110 0.78 -10.77 -1.05
CA TYR A 110 -0.23 -9.92 -0.42
C TYR A 110 0.21 -8.45 -0.38
N TYR A 111 1.37 -8.15 0.19
CA TYR A 111 1.88 -6.78 0.28
C TYR A 111 2.19 -6.17 -1.09
N TYR A 112 2.58 -6.99 -2.07
CA TYR A 112 2.73 -6.53 -3.44
C TYR A 112 1.43 -6.00 -4.05
N TYR A 113 0.28 -6.64 -3.76
CA TYR A 113 -1.01 -6.12 -4.22
C TYR A 113 -1.54 -5.01 -3.32
N LYS A 114 -1.22 -5.01 -2.03
CA LYS A 114 -1.59 -3.93 -1.12
C LYS A 114 -0.95 -2.60 -1.54
N SER A 115 0.31 -2.59 -1.98
CA SER A 115 1.01 -1.40 -2.52
C SER A 115 0.54 -0.94 -3.91
N CYS A 116 -0.65 -1.35 -4.35
CA CYS A 116 -1.13 -1.14 -5.73
C CYS A 116 -1.31 0.33 -6.10
N ASP A 117 -1.74 1.18 -5.20
CA ASP A 117 -2.01 2.61 -5.42
C ASP A 117 -0.72 3.41 -5.60
N VAL A 118 0.29 3.19 -4.75
CA VAL A 118 1.60 3.83 -4.90
C VAL A 118 2.31 3.35 -6.17
N ARG A 119 2.18 2.08 -6.51
CA ARG A 119 2.74 1.53 -7.75
C ARG A 119 2.05 2.07 -8.99
N LEU A 120 0.73 2.27 -8.95
CA LEU A 120 -0.02 2.98 -10.00
C LEU A 120 0.49 4.42 -10.14
N THR A 121 0.67 5.13 -9.03
CA THR A 121 1.22 6.49 -9.01
C THR A 121 2.62 6.53 -9.61
N ARG A 122 3.52 5.58 -9.27
CA ARG A 122 4.88 5.48 -9.86
C ARG A 122 4.82 5.19 -11.36
N ALA A 123 3.94 4.28 -11.80
CA ALA A 123 3.76 3.97 -13.22
C ALA A 123 3.39 5.22 -14.01
N ILE A 124 2.40 5.96 -13.52
CA ILE A 124 1.98 7.21 -14.15
C ILE A 124 3.14 8.22 -14.20
N ILE A 125 3.86 8.43 -13.10
CA ILE A 125 5.00 9.36 -13.09
C ILE A 125 6.07 8.94 -14.11
N SER A 126 6.34 7.64 -14.22
CA SER A 126 7.31 7.10 -15.18
C SER A 126 6.99 7.49 -16.62
N ASP A 127 5.70 7.49 -17.02
CA ASP A 127 5.27 7.89 -18.35
C ASP A 127 5.51 9.39 -18.65
N TYR A 128 5.65 10.21 -17.59
CA TYR A 128 5.93 11.65 -17.68
C TYR A 128 7.38 12.02 -17.40
N THR A 129 8.24 11.07 -17.06
CA THR A 129 9.66 11.35 -16.83
C THR A 129 10.38 11.65 -18.14
N ASP A 130 11.38 12.52 -18.07
CA ASP A 130 12.21 12.83 -19.21
C ASP A 130 13.19 11.67 -19.47
N ASN A 131 13.12 11.08 -20.65
CA ASN A 131 13.91 9.90 -21.01
C ASN A 131 15.41 10.13 -20.74
N GLY A 132 16.01 9.21 -19.97
CA GLY A 132 17.43 9.20 -19.62
C GLY A 132 17.81 9.99 -18.36
N LYS A 133 16.89 10.69 -17.69
CA LYS A 133 17.17 11.39 -16.43
C LYS A 133 16.97 10.52 -15.19
N TYR A 134 16.11 9.54 -15.27
CA TYR A 134 15.84 8.60 -14.19
C TYR A 134 16.19 7.19 -14.63
N SER A 135 17.00 6.51 -13.85
CA SER A 135 17.62 5.24 -14.24
C SER A 135 17.08 4.02 -13.50
N CYS A 136 16.00 4.18 -12.75
CA CYS A 136 15.30 3.09 -12.07
C CYS A 136 13.96 2.81 -12.75
N ASP A 137 13.52 1.57 -12.65
CA ASP A 137 12.16 1.17 -13.02
C ASP A 137 11.27 0.94 -11.78
N ILE A 138 9.99 0.62 -12.01
CA ILE A 138 9.02 0.38 -10.93
C ILE A 138 9.46 -0.79 -10.05
N THR A 139 10.14 -1.80 -10.61
CA THR A 139 10.57 -2.98 -9.86
C THR A 139 11.71 -2.68 -8.89
N ASP A 140 12.43 -1.58 -9.08
CA ASP A 140 13.46 -1.13 -8.14
C ASP A 140 12.86 -0.64 -6.81
N TRP A 141 11.60 -0.23 -6.81
CA TRP A 141 10.88 0.20 -5.60
C TRP A 141 10.23 -0.93 -4.83
N ARG A 142 10.29 -2.17 -5.34
CA ARG A 142 9.52 -3.31 -4.80
C ARG A 142 9.68 -3.46 -3.30
N PHE A 143 10.90 -3.64 -2.80
CA PHE A 143 11.12 -3.92 -1.37
C PHE A 143 10.84 -2.70 -0.49
N PHE A 144 11.10 -1.48 -0.98
CA PHE A 144 10.69 -0.26 -0.32
C PHE A 144 9.16 -0.22 -0.11
N ASP A 145 8.40 -0.50 -1.16
CA ASP A 145 6.94 -0.50 -1.10
C ASP A 145 6.41 -1.63 -0.19
N LEU A 146 6.98 -2.85 -0.26
CA LEU A 146 6.57 -3.97 0.60
C LEU A 146 6.81 -3.68 2.10
N ILE A 147 7.97 -3.14 2.45
CA ILE A 147 8.30 -2.78 3.84
C ILE A 147 7.40 -1.63 4.33
N SER A 148 7.12 -0.65 3.46
CA SER A 148 6.22 0.45 3.79
C SER A 148 4.80 -0.02 4.09
N GLU A 149 4.27 -1.03 3.34
CA GLU A 149 2.94 -1.61 3.62
C GLU A 149 2.91 -2.39 4.95
N ILE A 150 4.01 -3.07 5.29
CA ILE A 150 4.12 -3.70 6.61
C ILE A 150 4.15 -2.65 7.72
N ASN A 151 4.84 -1.54 7.48
CA ASN A 151 4.88 -0.42 8.43
C ASN A 151 3.48 0.14 8.67
N ASP A 152 2.71 0.38 7.61
CA ASP A 152 1.33 0.87 7.68
C ASP A 152 0.43 -0.11 8.46
N ASP A 153 0.51 -1.43 8.20
CA ASP A 153 -0.23 -2.45 8.96
C ASP A 153 0.06 -2.40 10.47
N ILE A 154 1.31 -2.12 10.83
CA ILE A 154 1.70 -2.05 12.24
C ILE A 154 1.29 -0.71 12.85
N GLU A 155 1.45 0.41 12.12
CA GLU A 155 1.11 1.75 12.58
C GLU A 155 -0.38 1.87 12.86
N ASP A 156 -1.20 1.43 11.91
CA ASP A 156 -2.66 1.57 11.94
C ASP A 156 -3.36 0.44 12.73
N ILE A 157 -2.60 -0.44 13.41
CA ILE A 157 -3.14 -1.65 14.08
C ILE A 157 -4.35 -1.37 14.98
N PHE A 158 -4.37 -0.25 15.70
CA PHE A 158 -5.49 0.10 16.59
C PHE A 158 -6.67 0.75 15.84
N GLU A 159 -6.41 1.46 14.73
CA GLU A 159 -7.46 2.02 13.87
C GLU A 159 -8.14 0.91 13.07
N ASP A 160 -7.37 -0.04 12.57
CA ASP A 160 -7.82 -1.12 11.71
C ASP A 160 -8.66 -2.19 12.43
N GLN A 161 -8.60 -2.28 13.76
CA GLN A 161 -9.46 -3.18 14.53
C GLN A 161 -10.95 -2.89 14.37
N VAL A 162 -11.32 -1.64 14.11
CA VAL A 162 -12.73 -1.20 14.00
C VAL A 162 -13.17 -1.07 12.53
N THR A 163 -12.34 -1.42 11.59
CA THR A 163 -12.62 -1.39 10.15
C THR A 163 -12.66 -2.79 9.54
N ILE A 164 -13.20 -2.92 8.32
CA ILE A 164 -13.28 -4.18 7.58
C ILE A 164 -12.15 -4.16 6.55
N ASN A 165 -10.92 -4.36 6.99
CA ASN A 165 -9.77 -4.36 6.11
C ASN A 165 -8.88 -5.59 6.28
N GLY A 166 -7.96 -5.76 5.35
CA GLY A 166 -7.02 -6.86 5.31
C GLY A 166 -5.71 -6.61 6.04
N ASN A 167 -5.67 -5.79 7.11
CA ASN A 167 -4.46 -5.62 7.90
C ASN A 167 -3.90 -6.99 8.34
N LEU A 168 -2.80 -7.42 7.70
CA LEU A 168 -2.28 -8.76 7.88
C LEU A 168 -1.73 -8.98 9.29
N PHE A 169 -1.17 -7.95 9.91
CA PHE A 169 -0.68 -8.07 11.29
C PHE A 169 -1.85 -8.29 12.27
N ASN A 170 -2.95 -7.56 12.09
CA ASN A 170 -4.19 -7.75 12.87
C ASN A 170 -4.75 -9.17 12.69
N ILE A 171 -4.84 -9.64 11.45
CA ILE A 171 -5.33 -10.99 11.12
C ILE A 171 -4.45 -12.07 11.77
N LEU A 172 -3.13 -11.95 11.67
CA LEU A 172 -2.21 -12.90 12.29
C LEU A 172 -2.35 -12.93 13.82
N ILE A 173 -2.54 -11.77 14.46
CA ILE A 173 -2.75 -11.72 15.92
C ILE A 173 -3.99 -12.53 16.32
N HIS A 174 -5.09 -12.42 15.57
CA HIS A 174 -6.30 -13.20 15.83
C HIS A 174 -6.12 -14.71 15.54
N GLU A 175 -5.36 -15.08 14.52
CA GLU A 175 -5.21 -16.48 14.12
C GLU A 175 -4.18 -17.25 14.95
N VAL A 176 -3.05 -16.62 15.29
CA VAL A 176 -1.90 -17.32 15.91
C VAL A 176 -1.39 -16.67 17.20
N GLY A 177 -1.99 -15.56 17.61
CA GLY A 177 -1.59 -14.79 18.79
C GLY A 177 -0.44 -13.81 18.52
N LEU A 178 -0.30 -12.82 19.41
CA LEU A 178 0.61 -11.69 19.23
C LEU A 178 2.09 -12.09 19.07
N GLU A 179 2.56 -13.08 19.84
CA GLU A 179 3.98 -13.47 19.80
C GLU A 179 4.36 -14.10 18.46
N GLU A 180 3.56 -15.05 18.00
CA GLU A 180 3.80 -15.72 16.72
C GLU A 180 3.56 -14.76 15.54
N ALA A 181 2.53 -13.93 15.59
CA ALA A 181 2.29 -12.88 14.61
C ALA A 181 3.47 -11.93 14.48
N SER A 182 3.99 -11.41 15.61
CA SER A 182 5.15 -10.51 15.63
C SER A 182 6.40 -11.19 15.07
N LYS A 183 6.63 -12.46 15.38
CA LYS A 183 7.72 -13.24 14.83
C LYS A 183 7.62 -13.43 13.32
N GLN A 184 6.41 -13.74 12.82
CA GLN A 184 6.18 -13.91 11.38
C GLN A 184 6.40 -12.60 10.62
N ILE A 185 5.89 -11.48 11.12
CA ILE A 185 6.12 -10.16 10.52
C ILE A 185 7.61 -9.79 10.53
N TYR A 186 8.29 -10.01 11.65
CA TYR A 186 9.74 -9.75 11.73
C TYR A 186 10.54 -10.60 10.74
N THR A 187 10.18 -11.88 10.58
CA THR A 187 10.84 -12.77 9.60
C THR A 187 10.69 -12.23 8.18
N VAL A 188 9.48 -11.83 7.79
CA VAL A 188 9.20 -11.28 6.46
C VAL A 188 9.91 -9.94 6.22
N LEU A 189 9.98 -9.08 7.24
CA LEU A 189 10.75 -7.84 7.16
C LEU A 189 12.23 -8.11 6.87
N ASN A 190 12.83 -9.09 7.57
CA ASN A 190 14.22 -9.49 7.33
C ASN A 190 14.41 -10.02 5.91
N GLU A 191 13.53 -10.91 5.44
CA GLU A 191 13.59 -11.46 4.09
C GLU A 191 13.55 -10.35 3.02
N PHE A 192 12.68 -9.36 3.17
CA PHE A 192 12.58 -8.24 2.23
C PHE A 192 13.79 -7.30 2.30
N TYR A 193 14.31 -7.05 3.51
CA TYR A 193 15.50 -6.24 3.70
C TYR A 193 16.74 -6.90 3.09
N ASP A 194 16.95 -8.19 3.35
CA ASP A 194 18.07 -8.97 2.81
C ASP A 194 17.99 -9.05 1.28
N ALA A 195 16.81 -9.32 0.73
CA ALA A 195 16.59 -9.34 -0.72
C ALA A 195 16.83 -7.97 -1.37
N SER A 196 16.50 -6.87 -0.69
CA SER A 196 16.82 -5.51 -1.14
C SER A 196 18.33 -5.28 -1.18
N ASN A 197 19.04 -5.65 -0.11
CA ASN A 197 20.48 -5.49 -0.03
C ASN A 197 21.21 -6.31 -1.10
N ASP A 198 20.81 -7.56 -1.30
CA ASP A 198 21.38 -8.42 -2.35
C ASP A 198 21.15 -7.86 -3.75
N ARG A 199 19.95 -7.32 -4.02
CA ARG A 199 19.63 -6.70 -5.32
C ARG A 199 20.54 -5.52 -5.65
N TYR A 200 20.93 -4.73 -4.66
CA TYR A 200 21.70 -3.50 -4.88
C TYR A 200 23.16 -3.58 -4.49
N ARG A 201 23.61 -4.72 -3.97
CA ARG A 201 24.96 -4.94 -3.43
C ARG A 201 26.10 -4.47 -4.35
N MET A 202 25.92 -4.63 -5.65
CA MET A 202 26.95 -4.30 -6.66
C MET A 202 26.60 -3.06 -7.48
N THR A 203 25.52 -2.36 -7.16
CA THR A 203 25.10 -1.20 -7.94
C THR A 203 26.01 0.01 -7.68
N LYS A 204 26.31 0.76 -8.76
CA LYS A 204 26.93 2.09 -8.68
C LYS A 204 25.95 3.20 -9.06
N ASN A 205 24.70 2.86 -9.31
CA ASN A 205 23.65 3.78 -9.71
C ASN A 205 23.16 4.57 -8.50
N GLY A 206 23.28 5.90 -8.53
CA GLY A 206 22.91 6.78 -7.41
C GLY A 206 21.44 6.70 -7.03
N ASP A 207 20.53 6.57 -8.02
CA ASP A 207 19.09 6.47 -7.75
C ASP A 207 18.76 5.16 -7.01
N LYS A 208 19.36 4.04 -7.43
CA LYS A 208 19.21 2.74 -6.77
C LYS A 208 19.82 2.73 -5.36
N LEU A 209 20.93 3.42 -5.15
CA LEU A 209 21.53 3.58 -3.82
C LEU A 209 20.62 4.41 -2.90
N ASN A 210 19.94 5.44 -3.42
CA ASN A 210 18.95 6.18 -2.65
C ASN A 210 17.77 5.29 -2.23
N ILE A 211 17.23 4.47 -3.14
CA ILE A 211 16.14 3.53 -2.84
C ILE A 211 16.60 2.54 -1.76
N MET A 212 17.79 1.96 -1.90
CA MET A 212 18.35 1.03 -0.88
C MET A 212 18.47 1.71 0.49
N LYS A 213 18.98 2.95 0.53
CA LYS A 213 19.09 3.72 1.77
C LYS A 213 17.72 3.93 2.42
N TRP A 214 16.72 4.39 1.68
CA TRP A 214 15.36 4.57 2.21
C TRP A 214 14.73 3.26 2.65
N THR A 215 14.95 2.17 1.90
CA THR A 215 14.48 0.84 2.29
C THR A 215 15.09 0.41 3.63
N SER A 216 16.38 0.69 3.85
CA SER A 216 17.06 0.41 5.12
C SER A 216 16.50 1.25 6.27
N GLU A 217 16.32 2.55 6.07
CA GLU A 217 15.72 3.46 7.05
C GLU A 217 14.33 2.95 7.47
N TYR A 218 13.48 2.64 6.50
CA TYR A 218 12.12 2.13 6.76
C TYR A 218 12.11 0.76 7.44
N TYR A 219 13.03 -0.12 7.09
CA TYR A 219 13.17 -1.40 7.77
C TYR A 219 13.44 -1.21 9.27
N PHE A 220 14.41 -0.38 9.64
CA PHE A 220 14.75 -0.16 11.06
C PHE A 220 13.61 0.54 11.81
N ASP A 221 12.97 1.53 11.20
CA ASP A 221 11.81 2.23 11.78
C ASP A 221 10.64 1.24 12.00
N THR A 222 10.39 0.35 11.04
CA THR A 222 9.32 -0.66 11.12
C THR A 222 9.60 -1.70 12.21
N VAL A 223 10.84 -2.15 12.36
CA VAL A 223 11.24 -3.06 13.44
C VAL A 223 11.04 -2.43 14.82
N GLU A 224 11.39 -1.15 14.97
CA GLU A 224 11.18 -0.41 16.21
C GLU A 224 9.68 -0.23 16.50
N LEU A 225 8.89 0.12 15.47
CA LEU A 225 7.45 0.27 15.56
C LEU A 225 6.77 -1.06 15.95
N LEU A 226 7.16 -2.17 15.35
CA LEU A 226 6.66 -3.51 15.68
C LEU A 226 6.89 -3.83 17.16
N ARG A 227 8.10 -3.56 17.67
CA ARG A 227 8.43 -3.76 19.09
C ARG A 227 7.57 -2.90 20.01
N LYS A 228 7.40 -1.61 19.68
CA LYS A 228 6.59 -0.64 20.44
C LYS A 228 5.11 -1.05 20.46
N ASN A 229 4.53 -1.36 19.31
CA ASN A 229 3.12 -1.69 19.19
C ASN A 229 2.80 -3.07 19.77
N SER A 230 3.66 -4.07 19.64
CA SER A 230 3.51 -5.35 20.33
C SER A 230 3.45 -5.19 21.86
N LYS A 231 4.25 -4.28 22.44
CA LYS A 231 4.15 -3.95 23.87
C LYS A 231 2.84 -3.24 24.21
N ALA A 232 2.38 -2.32 23.37
CA ALA A 232 1.13 -1.61 23.57
C ALA A 232 -0.09 -2.55 23.53
N ILE A 233 -0.11 -3.50 22.58
CA ILE A 233 -1.18 -4.51 22.42
C ILE A 233 -1.28 -5.42 23.64
N ARG A 234 -0.14 -5.86 24.22
CA ARG A 234 -0.14 -6.65 25.47
C ARG A 234 -0.88 -5.95 26.61
N ASN A 235 -0.80 -4.62 26.67
CA ASN A 235 -1.41 -3.81 27.69
C ASN A 235 -2.87 -3.41 27.39
N LYS A 236 -3.29 -3.48 26.13
CA LYS A 236 -4.64 -3.13 25.67
C LYS A 236 -5.10 -4.20 24.67
N PRO A 237 -5.77 -5.25 25.15
CA PRO A 237 -6.28 -6.31 24.29
C PRO A 237 -7.25 -5.77 23.23
N PHE A 238 -7.35 -6.47 22.12
CA PHE A 238 -8.27 -6.15 21.03
C PHE A 238 -9.73 -6.18 21.49
N ASP A 239 -10.52 -5.24 20.94
CA ASP A 239 -11.97 -5.21 21.13
C ASP A 239 -12.65 -5.79 19.89
N ASP A 240 -13.14 -7.04 19.98
CA ASP A 240 -13.81 -7.75 18.89
C ASP A 240 -15.26 -7.28 18.64
N LYS A 241 -15.67 -6.14 19.20
CA LYS A 241 -17.04 -5.60 19.05
C LYS A 241 -17.24 -4.79 17.76
N ALA A 242 -16.21 -4.62 16.96
CA ALA A 242 -16.25 -3.86 15.72
C ALA A 242 -15.27 -4.44 14.67
N GLY A 243 -15.35 -3.97 13.44
CA GLY A 243 -14.43 -4.34 12.36
C GLY A 243 -14.65 -5.75 11.80
N LEU A 244 -13.63 -6.27 11.13
CA LEU A 244 -13.70 -7.54 10.41
C LEU A 244 -14.19 -8.69 11.29
N TYR A 245 -13.59 -8.88 12.45
CA TYR A 245 -13.87 -10.02 13.33
C TYR A 245 -15.24 -9.95 13.99
N HIS A 246 -15.79 -8.76 14.21
CA HIS A 246 -17.17 -8.60 14.64
C HIS A 246 -18.16 -9.22 13.64
N TYR A 247 -17.98 -8.93 12.36
CA TYR A 247 -18.86 -9.49 11.31
C TYR A 247 -18.62 -10.98 11.09
N LEU A 248 -17.37 -11.44 11.15
CA LEU A 248 -17.04 -12.86 10.96
C LEU A 248 -17.53 -13.75 12.11
N SER A 249 -17.75 -13.20 13.30
CA SER A 249 -18.27 -13.96 14.47
C SER A 249 -19.79 -13.88 14.58
N SER A 250 -20.45 -13.01 13.82
CA SER A 250 -21.92 -12.79 13.88
C SER A 250 -22.70 -13.72 12.92
N ASP A 251 -22.02 -14.45 12.06
CA ASP A 251 -22.55 -15.46 11.14
C ASP A 251 -22.25 -16.89 11.68
#